data_511bc98169fe69d0d1a9e369fdcb220a
#
_entry.id   511bc98169fe69d0d1a9e369fdcb220a
#
_cell.length_a   1.000
_cell.length_b   1.000
_cell.length_c   1.000
_cell.angle_alpha   90.00
_cell.angle_beta   90.00
_cell.angle_gamma   90.00
#
_symmetry.space_group_name_H-M   'P 1'
#
loop_
_entity.id
_entity.type
_entity.pdbx_description
1 polymer ?
#
loop_
_entity_poly.entity_id
_entity_poly.type
_entity_poly.pdbx_seq_one_letter_code
_entity_poly.pdbx_strand_id
1 'polypeptide(L)'
;MTTHIYAFGSVCRGEVTPESDVDLLAVTLGVNDKFNPDIYSVYSYSRLAEIWSEGNPFAWHLSLESKLLYSSNNSDYLRDLGMPAAYKSATRDCQKFFELFLSSASALRAMTNSPIFEMSTVFLAVRNFATCYSLGAGKPDFSRYSALRLGANSLVISDDAFRTLERARLLCTRGVGKMISQDEADFVKLALDKIEAWMLSSLLVVMSNE
;
A
#
# COMPACT_ATOMS: atom_id res chain seq x y z
N MET A 1 9.52 -27.18 -14.81
CA MET A 1 9.05 -25.79 -14.93
C MET A 1 9.67 -24.98 -13.81
N THR A 2 10.31 -23.85 -14.14
CA THR A 2 10.93 -22.99 -13.11
C THR A 2 9.82 -22.26 -12.35
N THR A 3 9.90 -22.28 -11.03
CA THR A 3 8.94 -21.61 -10.13
C THR A 3 9.67 -21.11 -8.89
N HIS A 4 9.33 -19.89 -8.46
CA HIS A 4 9.78 -19.34 -7.18
C HIS A 4 8.58 -18.88 -6.37
N ILE A 5 8.62 -19.07 -5.05
CA ILE A 5 7.59 -18.60 -4.12
C ILE A 5 8.26 -17.72 -3.07
N TYR A 6 7.69 -16.56 -2.82
CA TYR A 6 8.15 -15.61 -1.82
C TYR A 6 7.01 -15.27 -0.85
N ALA A 7 7.37 -15.03 0.41
CA ALA A 7 6.53 -14.23 1.30
C ALA A 7 6.97 -12.76 1.21
N PHE A 8 6.04 -11.82 1.37
CA PHE A 8 6.36 -10.40 1.38
C PHE A 8 5.42 -9.61 2.31
N GLY A 9 5.64 -8.31 2.45
CA GLY A 9 4.77 -7.43 3.21
C GLY A 9 4.94 -7.52 4.73
N SER A 10 3.82 -7.39 5.46
CA SER A 10 3.82 -7.20 6.92
C SER A 10 4.52 -8.32 7.70
N VAL A 11 4.38 -9.57 7.25
CA VAL A 11 5.05 -10.74 7.88
C VAL A 11 6.56 -10.61 7.79
N CYS A 12 7.09 -10.15 6.66
CA CYS A 12 8.53 -9.97 6.48
C CYS A 12 9.12 -8.80 7.28
N ARG A 13 8.27 -7.83 7.68
CA ARG A 13 8.63 -6.73 8.59
C ARG A 13 8.47 -7.08 10.06
N GLY A 14 7.86 -8.23 10.41
CA GLY A 14 7.50 -8.57 11.78
C GLY A 14 6.27 -7.80 12.30
N GLU A 15 5.50 -7.16 11.44
CA GLU A 15 4.27 -6.43 11.78
C GLU A 15 3.05 -7.38 11.67
N VAL A 16 3.03 -8.41 12.51
CA VAL A 16 1.98 -9.44 12.50
C VAL A 16 0.95 -9.15 13.58
N THR A 17 -0.32 -9.07 13.20
CA THR A 17 -1.48 -9.02 14.09
C THR A 17 -2.36 -10.25 13.86
N PRO A 18 -3.32 -10.57 14.74
CA PRO A 18 -4.26 -11.68 14.51
C PRO A 18 -5.02 -11.58 13.18
N GLU A 19 -5.17 -10.36 12.65
CA GLU A 19 -5.83 -10.08 11.37
C GLU A 19 -4.87 -9.99 10.18
N SER A 20 -3.57 -10.24 10.40
CA SER A 20 -2.59 -10.23 9.31
C SER A 20 -2.70 -11.48 8.47
N ASP A 21 -2.73 -11.32 7.16
CA ASP A 21 -2.53 -12.39 6.19
C ASP A 21 -1.04 -12.50 5.83
N VAL A 22 -0.70 -13.61 5.20
CA VAL A 22 0.62 -13.83 4.62
C VAL A 22 0.51 -13.51 3.13
N ASP A 23 1.09 -12.39 2.71
CA ASP A 23 1.19 -12.06 1.29
C ASP A 23 2.18 -13.02 0.62
N LEU A 24 1.71 -13.81 -0.35
CA LEU A 24 2.52 -14.77 -1.10
C LEU A 24 2.62 -14.35 -2.57
N LEU A 25 3.83 -14.40 -3.11
CA LEU A 25 4.10 -14.20 -4.53
C LEU A 25 4.52 -15.53 -5.14
N ALA A 26 3.86 -15.93 -6.22
CA ALA A 26 4.29 -17.03 -7.08
C ALA A 26 4.82 -16.47 -8.41
N VAL A 27 6.06 -16.83 -8.77
CA VAL A 27 6.71 -16.43 -10.03
C VAL A 27 6.80 -17.64 -10.93
N THR A 28 6.23 -17.54 -12.14
CA THR A 28 6.07 -18.66 -13.08
C THR A 28 6.41 -18.29 -14.52
N LEU A 29 6.59 -19.29 -15.39
CA LEU A 29 6.88 -19.12 -16.83
C LEU A 29 5.64 -18.77 -17.69
N GLY A 30 4.61 -18.17 -17.12
CA GLY A 30 3.38 -17.82 -17.82
C GLY A 30 2.15 -18.05 -16.94
N VAL A 31 0.96 -18.06 -17.53
CA VAL A 31 -0.27 -18.37 -16.80
C VAL A 31 -0.17 -19.77 -16.23
N ASN A 32 -0.36 -19.92 -14.94
CA ASN A 32 -0.24 -21.18 -14.24
C ASN A 32 -1.42 -21.38 -13.28
N ASP A 33 -2.37 -22.21 -13.66
CA ASP A 33 -3.58 -22.52 -12.90
C ASP A 33 -3.32 -23.31 -11.60
N LYS A 34 -2.04 -23.65 -11.32
CA LYS A 34 -1.67 -24.36 -10.09
C LYS A 34 -1.69 -23.46 -8.86
N PHE A 35 -1.64 -22.13 -9.03
CA PHE A 35 -1.63 -21.18 -7.92
C PHE A 35 -2.98 -20.48 -7.84
N ASN A 36 -3.68 -20.68 -6.72
CA ASN A 36 -4.93 -20.01 -6.47
C ASN A 36 -4.70 -18.49 -6.31
N PRO A 37 -5.30 -17.63 -7.18
CA PRO A 37 -5.13 -16.17 -7.10
C PRO A 37 -5.69 -15.54 -5.83
N ASP A 38 -6.55 -16.25 -5.09
CA ASP A 38 -7.03 -15.79 -3.78
C ASP A 38 -5.96 -15.90 -2.68
N ILE A 39 -4.92 -16.72 -2.91
CA ILE A 39 -3.82 -16.98 -1.97
C ILE A 39 -2.53 -16.36 -2.45
N TYR A 40 -2.28 -16.38 -3.77
CA TYR A 40 -1.02 -15.96 -4.37
C TYR A 40 -1.20 -14.77 -5.30
N SER A 41 -0.34 -13.77 -5.17
CA SER A 41 -0.08 -12.82 -6.25
C SER A 41 0.76 -13.55 -7.31
N VAL A 42 0.16 -13.91 -8.46
CA VAL A 42 0.83 -14.69 -9.50
C VAL A 42 1.39 -13.76 -10.57
N TYR A 43 2.70 -13.83 -10.79
CA TYR A 43 3.40 -13.05 -11.82
C TYR A 43 4.26 -13.93 -12.71
N SER A 44 4.36 -13.56 -14.00
CA SER A 44 5.37 -14.14 -14.87
C SER A 44 6.74 -13.52 -14.61
N TYR A 45 7.82 -14.26 -14.91
CA TYR A 45 9.19 -13.73 -14.86
C TYR A 45 9.35 -12.47 -15.71
N SER A 46 8.77 -12.45 -16.92
CA SER A 46 8.83 -11.28 -17.82
C SER A 46 8.14 -10.07 -17.21
N ARG A 47 6.93 -10.24 -16.61
CA ARG A 47 6.20 -9.13 -16.00
C ARG A 47 6.95 -8.57 -14.79
N LEU A 48 7.57 -9.41 -13.97
CA LEU A 48 8.42 -8.93 -12.88
C LEU A 48 9.63 -8.16 -13.38
N ALA A 49 10.34 -8.66 -14.41
CA ALA A 49 11.46 -7.96 -15.01
C ALA A 49 11.04 -6.59 -15.58
N GLU A 50 9.86 -6.48 -16.19
CA GLU A 50 9.30 -5.20 -16.66
C GLU A 50 9.12 -4.20 -15.52
N ILE A 51 8.37 -4.57 -14.46
CA ILE A 51 8.13 -3.66 -13.34
C ILE A 51 9.41 -3.32 -12.57
N TRP A 52 10.42 -4.20 -12.61
CA TRP A 52 11.77 -3.91 -12.10
C TRP A 52 12.46 -2.82 -12.90
N SER A 53 12.42 -2.93 -14.22
CA SER A 53 13.01 -1.95 -15.13
C SER A 53 12.28 -0.61 -15.14
N GLU A 54 10.99 -0.60 -14.80
CA GLU A 54 10.16 0.61 -14.64
C GLU A 54 10.41 1.34 -13.31
N GLY A 55 11.08 0.71 -12.35
CA GLY A 55 11.19 1.24 -10.99
C GLY A 55 9.85 1.30 -10.25
N ASN A 56 8.95 0.37 -10.56
CA ASN A 56 7.59 0.33 -10.01
C ASN A 56 7.61 0.20 -8.48
N PRO A 57 6.71 0.87 -7.73
CA PRO A 57 6.64 0.75 -6.26
C PRO A 57 6.50 -0.69 -5.76
N PHE A 58 5.80 -1.57 -6.50
CA PHE A 58 5.68 -2.98 -6.12
C PHE A 58 7.02 -3.73 -6.26
N ALA A 59 7.81 -3.43 -7.30
CA ALA A 59 9.17 -3.97 -7.44
C ALA A 59 10.06 -3.56 -6.25
N TRP A 60 10.02 -2.30 -5.86
CA TRP A 60 10.71 -1.79 -4.67
C TRP A 60 10.25 -2.47 -3.38
N HIS A 61 8.92 -2.67 -3.22
CA HIS A 61 8.36 -3.39 -2.09
C HIS A 61 8.92 -4.83 -2.02
N LEU A 62 8.88 -5.57 -3.12
CA LEU A 62 9.42 -6.93 -3.19
C LEU A 62 10.93 -6.98 -2.93
N SER A 63 11.68 -6.06 -3.52
CA SER A 63 13.14 -5.99 -3.35
C SER A 63 13.56 -5.80 -1.89
N LEU A 64 12.80 -5.00 -1.12
CA LEU A 64 13.14 -4.65 0.26
C LEU A 64 12.50 -5.58 1.29
N GLU A 65 11.35 -6.15 1.01
CA GLU A 65 10.50 -6.80 2.00
C GLU A 65 10.01 -8.18 1.56
N SER A 66 10.75 -8.90 0.71
CA SER A 66 10.44 -10.28 0.39
C SER A 66 11.44 -11.28 0.95
N LYS A 67 10.98 -12.52 1.15
CA LYS A 67 11.81 -13.67 1.55
C LYS A 67 11.49 -14.86 0.68
N LEU A 68 12.50 -15.47 0.07
CA LEU A 68 12.36 -16.69 -0.71
C LEU A 68 11.91 -17.83 0.21
N LEU A 69 10.80 -18.49 -0.14
CA LEU A 69 10.27 -19.67 0.53
C LEU A 69 10.59 -20.93 -0.25
N TYR A 70 10.52 -20.89 -1.58
CA TYR A 70 10.75 -22.02 -2.44
C TYR A 70 11.36 -21.61 -3.78
N SER A 71 12.28 -22.42 -4.28
CA SER A 71 12.87 -22.30 -5.60
C SER A 71 13.02 -23.70 -6.22
N SER A 72 12.53 -23.88 -7.43
CA SER A 72 12.65 -25.17 -8.15
C SER A 72 14.03 -25.43 -8.76
N ASN A 73 14.89 -24.41 -8.80
CA ASN A 73 16.23 -24.48 -9.41
C ASN A 73 17.36 -24.00 -8.47
N ASN A 74 17.05 -23.83 -7.18
CA ASN A 74 17.97 -23.35 -6.14
C ASN A 74 18.55 -21.95 -6.38
N SER A 75 17.94 -21.13 -7.27
CA SER A 75 18.28 -19.70 -7.42
C SER A 75 17.31 -18.83 -6.62
N ASP A 76 17.66 -17.56 -6.42
CA ASP A 76 16.76 -16.52 -5.87
C ASP A 76 16.53 -15.47 -6.95
N TYR A 77 15.45 -15.62 -7.70
CA TYR A 77 15.18 -14.78 -8.87
C TYR A 77 15.09 -13.29 -8.55
N LEU A 78 14.41 -12.90 -7.45
CA LEU A 78 14.30 -11.48 -7.08
C LEU A 78 15.65 -10.88 -6.70
N ARG A 79 16.47 -11.65 -6.00
CA ARG A 79 17.86 -11.26 -5.68
C ARG A 79 18.73 -11.16 -6.93
N ASP A 80 18.56 -12.07 -7.88
CA ASP A 80 19.32 -12.09 -9.14
C ASP A 80 18.95 -10.90 -10.06
N LEU A 81 17.73 -10.35 -9.94
CA LEU A 81 17.34 -9.09 -10.62
C LEU A 81 18.09 -7.87 -10.08
N GLY A 82 18.67 -7.94 -8.90
CA GLY A 82 19.30 -6.79 -8.23
C GLY A 82 18.28 -5.74 -7.77
N MET A 83 18.73 -4.48 -7.68
CA MET A 83 17.86 -3.38 -7.28
C MET A 83 16.96 -2.93 -8.44
N PRO A 84 15.68 -2.60 -8.19
CA PRO A 84 14.82 -1.98 -9.20
C PRO A 84 15.40 -0.67 -9.72
N ALA A 85 15.01 -0.29 -10.95
CA ALA A 85 15.34 1.03 -11.48
C ALA A 85 14.81 2.15 -10.56
N ALA A 86 15.39 3.34 -10.68
CA ALA A 86 14.96 4.50 -9.89
C ALA A 86 13.46 4.79 -10.08
N TYR A 87 12.75 5.02 -9.00
CA TYR A 87 11.35 5.42 -9.03
C TYR A 87 11.22 6.88 -9.48
N LYS A 88 10.55 7.10 -10.62
CA LYS A 88 10.43 8.41 -11.28
C LYS A 88 8.98 8.91 -11.39
N SER A 89 8.04 8.26 -10.74
CA SER A 89 6.61 8.58 -10.88
C SER A 89 6.01 9.14 -9.60
N ALA A 90 6.82 9.70 -8.70
CA ALA A 90 6.38 10.13 -7.39
C ALA A 90 5.25 11.17 -7.47
N THR A 91 5.41 12.22 -8.25
CA THR A 91 4.40 13.27 -8.44
C THR A 91 3.10 12.71 -9.00
N ARG A 92 3.17 11.97 -10.11
CA ARG A 92 1.99 11.38 -10.75
C ARG A 92 1.24 10.44 -9.81
N ASP A 93 1.95 9.56 -9.12
CA ASP A 93 1.33 8.56 -8.26
C ASP A 93 0.78 9.20 -6.96
N CYS A 94 1.47 10.18 -6.38
CA CYS A 94 0.95 10.99 -5.26
C CYS A 94 -0.30 11.77 -5.68
N GLN A 95 -0.31 12.40 -6.84
CA GLN A 95 -1.49 13.11 -7.37
C GLN A 95 -2.67 12.16 -7.54
N LYS A 96 -2.47 10.98 -8.14
CA LYS A 96 -3.51 9.95 -8.30
C LYS A 96 -4.15 9.57 -6.97
N PHE A 97 -3.34 9.35 -5.92
CA PHE A 97 -3.87 8.99 -4.61
C PHE A 97 -4.51 10.17 -3.89
N PHE A 98 -4.05 11.39 -4.14
CA PHE A 98 -4.72 12.60 -3.64
C PHE A 98 -6.11 12.78 -4.28
N GLU A 99 -6.25 12.59 -5.59
CA GLU A 99 -7.54 12.63 -6.30
C GLU A 99 -8.50 11.55 -5.77
N LEU A 100 -8.00 10.32 -5.53
CA LEU A 100 -8.77 9.24 -4.92
C LEU A 100 -9.27 9.61 -3.51
N PHE A 101 -8.41 10.23 -2.69
CA PHE A 101 -8.78 10.77 -1.39
C PHE A 101 -9.88 11.82 -1.52
N LEU A 102 -9.73 12.82 -2.38
CA LEU A 102 -10.71 13.90 -2.56
C LEU A 102 -12.10 13.37 -2.94
N SER A 103 -12.16 12.38 -3.82
CA SER A 103 -13.41 11.72 -4.21
C SER A 103 -14.12 11.09 -3.01
N SER A 104 -13.40 10.26 -2.23
CA SER A 104 -14.00 9.58 -1.07
C SER A 104 -14.29 10.51 0.09
N ALA A 105 -13.45 11.53 0.31
CA ALA A 105 -13.71 12.57 1.31
C ALA A 105 -14.96 13.39 0.98
N SER A 106 -15.17 13.73 -0.30
CA SER A 106 -16.38 14.40 -0.77
C SER A 106 -17.63 13.54 -0.52
N ALA A 107 -17.57 12.24 -0.83
CA ALA A 107 -18.67 11.31 -0.57
C ALA A 107 -19.00 11.20 0.92
N LEU A 108 -17.99 11.13 1.80
CA LEU A 108 -18.19 11.12 3.26
C LEU A 108 -18.83 12.41 3.78
N ARG A 109 -18.42 13.57 3.27
CA ARG A 109 -19.02 14.88 3.61
C ARG A 109 -20.48 14.98 3.13
N ALA A 110 -20.80 14.37 1.99
CA ALA A 110 -22.14 14.33 1.41
C ALA A 110 -23.07 13.25 2.01
N MET A 111 -22.66 12.58 3.11
CA MET A 111 -23.44 11.53 3.77
C MET A 111 -23.77 10.34 2.84
N THR A 112 -22.74 9.74 2.25
CA THR A 112 -22.86 8.55 1.40
C THR A 112 -23.59 7.39 2.08
N ASN A 113 -24.24 6.54 1.27
CA ASN A 113 -24.84 5.28 1.74
C ASN A 113 -23.82 4.17 2.07
N SER A 114 -22.54 4.39 1.77
CA SER A 114 -21.46 3.40 1.95
C SER A 114 -20.27 3.97 2.72
N PRO A 115 -20.44 4.51 3.94
CA PRO A 115 -19.39 5.22 4.67
C PRO A 115 -18.16 4.34 4.97
N ILE A 116 -18.36 3.05 5.24
CA ILE A 116 -17.25 2.12 5.51
C ILE A 116 -16.39 1.94 4.25
N PHE A 117 -16.99 1.84 3.07
CA PHE A 117 -16.25 1.75 1.81
C PHE A 117 -15.43 3.03 1.56
N GLU A 118 -16.03 4.20 1.74
CA GLU A 118 -15.33 5.47 1.55
C GLU A 118 -14.19 5.67 2.56
N MET A 119 -14.40 5.34 3.84
CA MET A 119 -13.33 5.35 4.85
C MET A 119 -12.20 4.37 4.50
N SER A 120 -12.52 3.18 4.00
CA SER A 120 -11.54 2.21 3.51
C SER A 120 -10.72 2.76 2.35
N THR A 121 -11.38 3.51 1.44
CA THR A 121 -10.72 4.15 0.29
C THR A 121 -9.85 5.33 0.73
N VAL A 122 -10.29 6.12 1.71
CA VAL A 122 -9.46 7.16 2.36
C VAL A 122 -8.20 6.54 2.95
N PHE A 123 -8.32 5.44 3.71
CA PHE A 123 -7.15 4.76 4.26
C PHE A 123 -6.18 4.29 3.17
N LEU A 124 -6.71 3.66 2.11
CA LEU A 124 -5.91 3.20 0.97
C LEU A 124 -5.18 4.36 0.29
N ALA A 125 -5.86 5.47 0.05
CA ALA A 125 -5.31 6.65 -0.58
C ALA A 125 -4.17 7.25 0.26
N VAL A 126 -4.41 7.47 1.55
CA VAL A 126 -3.42 8.01 2.51
C VAL A 126 -2.18 7.13 2.61
N ARG A 127 -2.35 5.81 2.78
CA ARG A 127 -1.24 4.86 2.86
C ARG A 127 -0.41 4.85 1.58
N ASN A 128 -1.07 4.72 0.43
CA ASN A 128 -0.35 4.61 -0.84
C ASN A 128 0.30 5.94 -1.25
N PHE A 129 -0.32 7.07 -0.93
CA PHE A 129 0.30 8.39 -1.08
C PHE A 129 1.61 8.46 -0.28
N ALA A 130 1.56 8.10 1.02
CA ALA A 130 2.73 8.10 1.89
C ALA A 130 3.84 7.15 1.38
N THR A 131 3.46 5.98 0.86
CA THR A 131 4.40 5.03 0.25
C THR A 131 5.08 5.64 -0.98
N CYS A 132 4.32 6.26 -1.89
CA CYS A 132 4.89 6.91 -3.08
C CYS A 132 5.78 8.10 -2.70
N TYR A 133 5.34 8.91 -1.74
CA TYR A 133 6.11 10.02 -1.20
C TYR A 133 7.45 9.56 -0.60
N SER A 134 7.42 8.57 0.30
CA SER A 134 8.61 8.05 0.98
C SER A 134 9.59 7.40 0.00
N LEU A 135 9.08 6.68 -0.99
CA LEU A 135 9.89 6.07 -2.04
C LEU A 135 10.54 7.15 -2.91
N GLY A 136 9.80 8.19 -3.32
CA GLY A 136 10.34 9.33 -4.07
C GLY A 136 11.41 10.11 -3.28
N ALA A 137 11.27 10.19 -1.95
CA ALA A 137 12.26 10.79 -1.06
C ALA A 137 13.46 9.89 -0.73
N GLY A 138 13.55 8.68 -1.32
CA GLY A 138 14.64 7.73 -1.10
C GLY A 138 14.62 7.04 0.28
N LYS A 139 13.51 7.08 1.00
CA LYS A 139 13.30 6.45 2.32
C LYS A 139 12.02 5.63 2.33
N PRO A 140 11.91 4.56 1.53
CA PRO A 140 10.66 3.82 1.32
C PRO A 140 10.12 3.21 2.60
N ASP A 141 8.82 3.41 2.84
CA ASP A 141 8.04 2.76 3.88
C ASP A 141 6.76 2.17 3.27
N PHE A 142 6.65 0.84 3.27
CA PHE A 142 5.50 0.10 2.74
C PHE A 142 4.54 -0.36 3.84
N SER A 143 4.76 0.09 5.09
CA SER A 143 3.90 -0.29 6.21
C SER A 143 2.51 0.33 6.09
N ARG A 144 1.55 -0.22 6.86
CA ARG A 144 0.22 0.39 7.00
C ARG A 144 0.26 1.74 7.72
N TYR A 145 1.35 2.00 8.44
CA TYR A 145 1.58 3.23 9.22
C TYR A 145 2.50 4.23 8.49
N SER A 146 2.80 4.01 7.21
CA SER A 146 3.72 4.84 6.43
C SER A 146 3.42 6.34 6.55
N ALA A 147 2.14 6.74 6.51
CA ALA A 147 1.74 8.14 6.65
C ALA A 147 2.14 8.76 8.02
N LEU A 148 2.23 7.97 9.08
CA LEU A 148 2.61 8.43 10.41
C LEU A 148 4.14 8.43 10.64
N ARG A 149 4.93 7.96 9.66
CA ARG A 149 6.37 7.70 9.79
C ARG A 149 7.25 8.50 8.83
N LEU A 150 6.72 9.59 8.25
CA LEU A 150 7.45 10.44 7.31
C LEU A 150 8.34 11.52 7.98
N GLY A 151 8.67 11.34 9.24
CA GLY A 151 9.48 12.30 10.00
C GLY A 151 8.76 13.65 10.16
N ALA A 152 9.38 14.75 9.74
CA ALA A 152 8.77 16.08 9.83
C ALA A 152 7.50 16.23 8.98
N ASN A 153 7.33 15.40 7.96
CA ASN A 153 6.17 15.39 7.07
C ASN A 153 5.12 14.33 7.47
N SER A 154 5.20 13.75 8.67
CA SER A 154 4.22 12.78 9.14
C SER A 154 2.82 13.38 9.23
N LEU A 155 1.81 12.58 8.86
CA LEU A 155 0.41 12.95 9.10
C LEU A 155 0.13 13.01 10.60
N VAL A 156 -0.47 14.12 11.05
CA VAL A 156 -0.85 14.34 12.45
C VAL A 156 -2.37 14.38 12.57
N ILE A 157 -2.96 13.23 12.92
CA ILE A 157 -4.38 13.09 13.28
C ILE A 157 -4.49 12.29 14.59
N SER A 158 -5.70 12.20 15.15
CA SER A 158 -5.91 11.37 16.36
C SER A 158 -5.74 9.88 16.05
N ASP A 159 -5.22 9.13 17.01
CA ASP A 159 -5.09 7.66 16.93
C ASP A 159 -6.44 7.01 16.63
N ASP A 160 -7.52 7.51 17.23
CA ASP A 160 -8.86 6.96 17.04
C ASP A 160 -9.33 7.11 15.58
N ALA A 161 -9.11 8.28 14.96
CA ALA A 161 -9.44 8.48 13.56
C ALA A 161 -8.62 7.56 12.65
N PHE A 162 -7.30 7.43 12.89
CA PHE A 162 -6.45 6.55 12.10
C PHE A 162 -6.84 5.08 12.23
N ARG A 163 -7.07 4.61 13.47
CA ARG A 163 -7.50 3.22 13.74
C ARG A 163 -8.88 2.93 13.15
N THR A 164 -9.79 3.91 13.15
CA THR A 164 -11.10 3.75 12.52
C THR A 164 -10.98 3.58 11.01
N LEU A 165 -10.12 4.38 10.35
CA LEU A 165 -9.81 4.24 8.92
C LEU A 165 -9.17 2.87 8.60
N GLU A 166 -8.20 2.44 9.42
CA GLU A 166 -7.56 1.11 9.29
C GLU A 166 -8.59 0.00 9.43
N ARG A 167 -9.49 0.07 10.44
CA ARG A 167 -10.55 -0.91 10.65
C ARG A 167 -11.56 -0.92 9.51
N ALA A 168 -11.91 0.24 8.94
CA ALA A 168 -12.74 0.32 7.74
C ALA A 168 -12.12 -0.46 6.58
N ARG A 169 -10.79 -0.38 6.42
CA ARG A 169 -10.06 -1.15 5.41
C ARG A 169 -10.19 -2.65 5.65
N LEU A 170 -10.00 -3.12 6.88
CA LEU A 170 -10.14 -4.55 7.23
C LEU A 170 -11.56 -5.06 7.02
N LEU A 171 -12.57 -4.30 7.43
CA LEU A 171 -13.99 -4.63 7.20
C LEU A 171 -14.30 -4.78 5.70
N CYS A 172 -13.86 -3.83 4.87
CA CYS A 172 -14.13 -3.87 3.43
C CYS A 172 -13.39 -4.99 2.69
N THR A 173 -12.16 -5.31 3.09
CA THR A 173 -11.32 -6.25 2.34
C THR A 173 -11.36 -7.67 2.85
N ARG A 174 -11.69 -7.87 4.13
CA ARG A 174 -11.62 -9.17 4.80
C ARG A 174 -12.90 -9.53 5.57
N GLY A 175 -13.83 -8.60 5.72
CA GLY A 175 -15.03 -8.80 6.50
C GLY A 175 -14.78 -9.02 8.01
N VAL A 176 -13.61 -8.63 8.53
CA VAL A 176 -13.21 -8.81 9.92
C VAL A 176 -13.10 -7.48 10.66
N GLY A 177 -13.41 -7.50 11.96
CA GLY A 177 -13.34 -6.35 12.83
C GLY A 177 -14.71 -5.92 13.38
N LYS A 178 -14.68 -5.07 14.42
CA LYS A 178 -15.89 -4.48 15.00
C LYS A 178 -16.50 -3.48 14.02
N MET A 179 -17.81 -3.49 13.86
CA MET A 179 -18.54 -2.49 13.08
C MET A 179 -18.23 -1.07 13.58
N ILE A 180 -18.19 -0.12 12.64
CA ILE A 180 -17.91 1.28 12.91
C ILE A 180 -19.22 1.95 13.30
N SER A 181 -19.23 2.63 14.45
CA SER A 181 -20.37 3.41 14.91
C SER A 181 -20.45 4.76 14.19
N GLN A 182 -21.59 5.43 14.30
CA GLN A 182 -21.78 6.76 13.73
C GLN A 182 -20.80 7.78 14.34
N ASP A 183 -20.60 7.74 15.65
CA ASP A 183 -19.66 8.64 16.35
C ASP A 183 -18.22 8.45 15.84
N GLU A 184 -17.79 7.20 15.64
CA GLU A 184 -16.48 6.89 15.08
C GLU A 184 -16.33 7.40 13.65
N ALA A 185 -17.40 7.29 12.83
CA ALA A 185 -17.42 7.84 11.47
C ALA A 185 -17.36 9.38 11.49
N ASP A 186 -18.01 10.03 12.44
CA ASP A 186 -17.97 11.48 12.58
C ASP A 186 -16.59 11.97 13.05
N PHE A 187 -15.88 11.24 13.89
CA PHE A 187 -14.46 11.51 14.20
C PHE A 187 -13.57 11.45 12.97
N VAL A 188 -13.79 10.50 12.07
CA VAL A 188 -13.06 10.42 10.80
C VAL A 188 -13.36 11.66 9.94
N LYS A 189 -14.63 12.08 9.83
CA LYS A 189 -15.00 13.28 9.07
C LYS A 189 -14.27 14.54 9.54
N LEU A 190 -14.12 14.71 10.87
CA LEU A 190 -13.36 15.82 11.46
C LEU A 190 -11.85 15.78 11.12
N ALA A 191 -11.31 14.61 10.80
CA ALA A 191 -9.92 14.45 10.40
C ALA A 191 -9.67 14.72 8.91
N LEU A 192 -10.71 14.70 8.05
CA LEU A 192 -10.56 14.80 6.60
C LEU A 192 -9.84 16.06 6.16
N ASP A 193 -10.14 17.22 6.76
CA ASP A 193 -9.51 18.49 6.39
C ASP A 193 -8.02 18.51 6.72
N LYS A 194 -7.61 17.86 7.84
CA LYS A 194 -6.20 17.72 8.19
C LYS A 194 -5.47 16.78 7.23
N ILE A 195 -6.12 15.69 6.83
CA ILE A 195 -5.55 14.75 5.85
C ILE A 195 -5.40 15.45 4.51
N GLU A 196 -6.41 16.19 4.06
CA GLU A 196 -6.39 16.94 2.80
C GLU A 196 -5.23 17.96 2.77
N ALA A 197 -5.12 18.78 3.82
CA ALA A 197 -4.05 19.76 3.94
C ALA A 197 -2.66 19.11 3.96
N TRP A 198 -2.51 17.98 4.67
CA TRP A 198 -1.26 17.20 4.71
C TRP A 198 -0.89 16.63 3.33
N MET A 199 -1.85 16.01 2.63
CA MET A 199 -1.59 15.45 1.29
C MET A 199 -1.23 16.55 0.29
N LEU A 200 -1.96 17.68 0.32
CA LEU A 200 -1.69 18.81 -0.57
C LEU A 200 -0.29 19.40 -0.32
N SER A 201 0.06 19.67 0.93
CA SER A 201 1.38 20.21 1.28
C SER A 201 2.51 19.26 0.90
N SER A 202 2.34 17.95 1.13
CA SER A 202 3.31 16.93 0.76
C SER A 202 3.44 16.79 -0.77
N LEU A 203 2.33 16.90 -1.52
CA LEU A 203 2.35 16.88 -2.98
C LEU A 203 3.15 18.05 -3.55
N LEU A 204 2.98 19.24 -3.00
CA LEU A 204 3.76 20.43 -3.42
C LEU A 204 5.26 20.23 -3.19
N VAL A 205 5.66 19.56 -2.10
CA VAL A 205 7.07 19.22 -1.85
C VAL A 205 7.60 18.24 -2.90
N VAL A 206 6.84 17.21 -3.26
CA VAL A 206 7.26 16.26 -4.31
C VAL A 206 7.44 16.96 -5.65
N MET A 207 6.47 17.81 -6.04
CA MET A 207 6.51 18.58 -7.29
C MET A 207 7.70 19.56 -7.37
N SER A 208 8.17 20.09 -6.23
CA SER A 208 9.30 21.01 -6.19
C SER A 208 10.67 20.32 -6.27
N ASN A 209 10.72 18.99 -6.11
CA ASN A 209 11.95 18.19 -6.11
C ASN A 209 12.19 17.43 -7.44
N GLU A 210 11.25 17.51 -8.39
CA GLU A 210 11.41 17.02 -9.78
C GLU A 210 11.93 18.14 -10.70
#